data_4931e0713d4c784cfdcd3fb7dd25e275
#
_entry.id   4931e0713d4c784cfdcd3fb7dd25e275
#
_cell.length_a   1.000
_cell.length_b   1.000
_cell.length_c   1.000
_cell.angle_alpha   90.00
_cell.angle_beta   90.00
_cell.angle_gamma   90.00
#
_symmetry.space_group_name_H-M   'P 1'
#
loop_
_entity.id
_entity.type
_entity.pdbx_description
1 polymer ?
#
loop_
_entity_poly.entity_id
_entity_poly.type
_entity_poly.pdbx_seq_one_letter_code
_entity_poly.pdbx_strand_id
1 'polypeptide(L)'
;CKLCEEPIFSPIVADYVAGMQVTIGFHTHFLQLPCGLPGSVDIDDFHEIYKRCYKGSNIVKISDLTTDETNGLFLNANKDAGKDSLTIYIAGNDDRILVLASFDNLGKGASGAAIECMNIMLGFPAETGLVL
;
A
#
# COMPACT_ATOMS: atom_id res chain seq x y z
N CYS A 1 2.21 11.74 14.20
CA CYS A 1 2.22 10.49 15.01
C CYS A 1 3.13 10.70 16.20
N LYS A 2 2.65 10.43 17.42
CA LYS A 2 3.49 10.37 18.62
C LYS A 2 3.71 8.88 18.91
N LEU A 3 4.64 8.27 18.20
CA LEU A 3 5.13 6.94 18.57
C LEU A 3 6.01 7.11 19.80
N CYS A 4 5.80 6.30 20.84
CA CYS A 4 6.65 6.28 22.02
C CYS A 4 7.98 5.57 21.77
N GLU A 5 8.00 4.69 20.75
CA GLU A 5 9.17 3.90 20.35
C GLU A 5 9.32 3.95 18.83
N GLU A 6 10.55 3.80 18.35
CA GLU A 6 10.85 3.76 16.93
C GLU A 6 10.34 2.46 16.31
N PRO A 7 9.75 2.50 15.09
CA PRO A 7 9.36 1.28 14.41
C PRO A 7 10.58 0.45 13.99
N ILE A 8 10.45 -0.86 13.99
CA ILE A 8 11.49 -1.75 13.46
C ILE A 8 11.57 -1.58 11.95
N PHE A 9 12.73 -1.15 11.47
CA PHE A 9 13.05 -1.06 10.05
C PHE A 9 14.00 -2.17 9.65
N SER A 10 13.56 -3.10 8.80
CA SER A 10 14.34 -4.25 8.35
C SER A 10 14.42 -4.29 6.82
N PRO A 11 15.36 -3.54 6.21
CA PRO A 11 15.53 -3.54 4.76
C PRO A 11 16.14 -4.85 4.28
N ILE A 12 15.55 -5.42 3.21
CA ILE A 12 16.04 -6.60 2.52
C ILE A 12 16.29 -6.22 1.07
N VAL A 13 17.50 -6.46 0.58
CA VAL A 13 17.89 -6.25 -0.81
C VAL A 13 18.20 -7.60 -1.43
N ALA A 14 17.63 -7.86 -2.61
CA ALA A 14 17.83 -9.09 -3.35
C ALA A 14 18.12 -8.78 -4.83
N ASP A 15 18.49 -9.78 -5.60
CA ASP A 15 18.84 -9.65 -7.03
C ASP A 15 17.58 -9.53 -7.89
N TYR A 16 16.84 -8.44 -7.72
CA TYR A 16 15.70 -8.05 -8.54
C TYR A 16 16.06 -6.83 -9.39
N VAL A 17 15.70 -6.88 -10.67
CA VAL A 17 15.94 -5.76 -11.59
C VAL A 17 15.07 -4.56 -11.21
N ALA A 18 13.84 -4.79 -10.81
CA ALA A 18 12.86 -3.78 -10.42
C ALA A 18 11.82 -4.40 -9.47
N GLY A 19 11.07 -3.54 -8.81
CA GLY A 19 10.02 -3.93 -7.87
C GLY A 19 10.44 -3.71 -6.42
N MET A 20 9.47 -3.28 -5.63
CA MET A 20 9.62 -3.00 -4.21
C MET A 20 8.37 -3.43 -3.47
N GLN A 21 8.56 -4.03 -2.31
CA GLN A 21 7.47 -4.34 -1.39
C GLN A 21 7.77 -3.74 -0.01
N VAL A 22 6.79 -3.06 0.53
CA VAL A 22 6.82 -2.55 1.91
C VAL A 22 5.75 -3.25 2.70
N THR A 23 6.13 -3.93 3.78
CA THR A 23 5.21 -4.61 4.68
C THR A 23 5.18 -3.90 6.02
N ILE A 24 4.00 -3.51 6.47
CA ILE A 24 3.78 -2.85 7.75
C ILE A 24 2.85 -3.71 8.59
N GLY A 25 3.36 -4.21 9.71
CA GLY A 25 2.59 -5.02 10.65
C GLY A 25 2.02 -4.20 11.79
N PHE A 26 0.76 -4.47 12.14
CA PHE A 26 0.06 -3.86 13.26
C PHE A 26 -0.53 -4.92 14.17
N HIS A 27 -0.45 -4.70 15.48
CA HIS A 27 -1.34 -5.36 16.42
C HIS A 27 -2.60 -4.50 16.59
N THR A 28 -3.77 -5.08 16.39
CA THR A 28 -5.04 -4.35 16.41
C THR A 28 -5.32 -3.66 17.74
N HIS A 29 -4.85 -4.24 18.86
CA HIS A 29 -5.01 -3.64 20.20
C HIS A 29 -4.24 -2.32 20.40
N PHE A 30 -3.27 -1.99 19.53
CA PHE A 30 -2.61 -0.68 19.54
C PHE A 30 -3.36 0.39 18.73
N LEU A 31 -4.38 -0.04 17.98
CA LEU A 31 -5.14 0.86 17.14
C LEU A 31 -6.35 1.38 17.92
N GLN A 32 -6.56 2.67 17.82
CA GLN A 32 -7.72 3.33 18.41
C GLN A 32 -8.65 3.80 17.29
N LEU A 33 -9.91 3.49 17.42
CA LEU A 33 -10.92 4.07 16.54
C LEU A 33 -10.89 5.60 16.67
N PRO A 34 -11.02 6.33 15.55
CA PRO A 34 -11.18 7.78 15.59
C PRO A 34 -12.36 8.15 16.50
N CYS A 35 -12.18 9.19 17.32
CA CYS A 35 -13.23 9.73 18.22
C CYS A 35 -13.55 8.91 19.47
N GLY A 36 -12.69 7.99 19.91
CA GLY A 36 -12.88 7.29 21.17
C GLY A 36 -14.10 6.37 21.20
N LEU A 37 -14.56 5.91 20.06
CA LEU A 37 -15.61 4.91 19.98
C LEU A 37 -15.12 3.59 20.60
N PRO A 38 -15.93 2.92 21.45
CA PRO A 38 -15.59 1.62 21.97
C PRO A 38 -15.67 0.59 20.85
N GLY A 39 -14.59 -0.14 20.64
CA GLY A 39 -14.50 -1.21 19.65
C GLY A 39 -13.04 -1.52 19.31
N SER A 40 -12.78 -2.72 18.86
CA SER A 40 -11.52 -3.11 18.23
C SER A 40 -11.61 -2.82 16.73
N VAL A 41 -10.51 -2.37 16.15
CA VAL A 41 -10.37 -2.28 14.68
C VAL A 41 -10.12 -3.69 14.17
N ASP A 42 -10.95 -4.18 13.27
CA ASP A 42 -10.79 -5.47 12.61
C ASP A 42 -10.22 -5.33 11.19
N ILE A 43 -10.03 -6.46 10.53
CA ILE A 43 -9.46 -6.47 9.17
C ILE A 43 -10.41 -5.85 8.14
N ASP A 44 -11.72 -5.99 8.31
CA ASP A 44 -12.72 -5.43 7.41
C ASP A 44 -12.76 -3.91 7.52
N ASP A 45 -12.59 -3.35 8.72
CA ASP A 45 -12.42 -1.91 8.93
C ASP A 45 -11.23 -1.35 8.14
N PHE A 46 -10.10 -2.08 8.13
CA PHE A 46 -8.94 -1.69 7.32
C PHE A 46 -9.25 -1.68 5.84
N HIS A 47 -9.89 -2.73 5.32
CA HIS A 47 -10.31 -2.78 3.93
C HIS A 47 -11.22 -1.61 3.55
N GLU A 48 -12.22 -1.33 4.37
CA GLU A 48 -13.15 -0.23 4.14
C GLU A 48 -12.47 1.15 4.19
N ILE A 49 -11.58 1.37 5.15
CA ILE A 49 -10.81 2.62 5.28
C ILE A 49 -9.97 2.85 4.02
N TYR A 50 -9.19 1.85 3.60
CA TYR A 50 -8.32 1.98 2.43
C TYR A 50 -9.12 2.13 1.13
N LYS A 51 -10.17 1.32 0.93
CA LYS A 51 -11.07 1.44 -0.23
C LYS A 51 -11.72 2.83 -0.31
N ARG A 52 -12.12 3.38 0.83
CA ARG A 52 -12.68 4.73 0.91
C ARG A 52 -11.66 5.82 0.63
N CYS A 53 -10.45 5.71 1.20
CA CYS A 53 -9.38 6.70 1.01
C CYS A 53 -8.92 6.79 -0.44
N TYR A 54 -8.84 5.66 -1.13
CA TYR A 54 -8.34 5.59 -2.51
C TYR A 54 -9.45 5.40 -3.55
N LYS A 55 -10.70 5.66 -3.16
CA LYS A 55 -11.85 5.55 -4.07
C LYS A 55 -11.68 6.45 -5.29
N GLY A 56 -11.72 5.85 -6.48
CA GLY A 56 -11.57 6.56 -7.75
C GLY A 56 -10.13 6.84 -8.16
N SER A 57 -9.14 6.40 -7.40
CA SER A 57 -7.73 6.48 -7.81
C SER A 57 -7.43 5.42 -8.88
N ASN A 58 -6.83 5.83 -9.99
CA ASN A 58 -6.28 4.93 -11.00
C ASN A 58 -4.83 4.52 -10.66
N ILE A 59 -4.17 5.29 -9.79
CA ILE A 59 -2.75 5.11 -9.44
C ILE A 59 -2.59 4.15 -8.27
N VAL A 60 -3.47 4.24 -7.25
CA VAL A 60 -3.43 3.36 -6.07
C VAL A 60 -4.60 2.39 -6.13
N LYS A 61 -4.29 1.09 -6.12
CA LYS A 61 -5.26 -0.01 -6.18
C LYS A 61 -5.26 -0.77 -4.85
N ILE A 62 -6.44 -1.12 -4.38
CA ILE A 62 -6.61 -2.01 -3.22
C ILE A 62 -6.99 -3.38 -3.75
N SER A 63 -6.24 -4.39 -3.38
CA SER A 63 -6.43 -5.77 -3.85
C SER A 63 -6.54 -6.72 -2.66
N ASP A 64 -7.39 -7.74 -2.80
CA ASP A 64 -7.52 -8.82 -1.83
C ASP A 64 -6.47 -9.92 -2.14
N LEU A 65 -5.81 -10.45 -1.11
CA LEU A 65 -4.83 -11.53 -1.26
C LEU A 65 -5.45 -12.87 -1.68
N THR A 66 -6.77 -12.97 -1.61
CA THR A 66 -7.53 -14.19 -1.92
C THR A 66 -7.79 -14.38 -3.43
N THR A 67 -7.41 -13.42 -4.26
CA THR A 67 -7.62 -13.52 -5.70
C THR A 67 -6.56 -14.41 -6.37
N ASP A 68 -6.90 -15.02 -7.50
CA ASP A 68 -6.05 -15.92 -8.31
C ASP A 68 -4.68 -15.31 -8.68
N GLU A 69 -4.55 -14.00 -8.62
CA GLU A 69 -3.33 -13.27 -8.96
C GLU A 69 -2.14 -13.58 -8.04
N THR A 70 -2.39 -14.08 -6.83
CA THR A 70 -1.34 -14.36 -5.84
C THR A 70 -1.09 -15.85 -5.63
N ASN A 71 -1.84 -16.76 -6.28
CA ASN A 71 -1.91 -18.18 -5.94
C ASN A 71 -2.09 -18.44 -4.43
N GLY A 72 -2.70 -17.47 -3.74
CA GLY A 72 -3.02 -17.53 -2.31
C GLY A 72 -1.83 -17.53 -1.34
N LEU A 73 -0.58 -17.58 -1.81
CA LEU A 73 0.58 -17.79 -0.93
C LEU A 73 1.77 -16.86 -1.18
N PHE A 74 1.96 -16.34 -2.40
CA PHE A 74 3.15 -15.56 -2.74
C PHE A 74 2.82 -14.31 -3.53
N LEU A 75 3.37 -13.17 -3.11
CA LEU A 75 3.40 -11.95 -3.89
C LEU A 75 4.66 -11.93 -4.77
N ASN A 76 4.47 -11.76 -6.06
CA ASN A 76 5.58 -11.58 -6.98
C ASN A 76 6.14 -10.15 -6.85
N ALA A 77 7.38 -10.01 -6.45
CA ALA A 77 8.04 -8.71 -6.28
C ALA A 77 8.11 -7.88 -7.57
N ASN A 78 8.11 -8.55 -8.73
CA ASN A 78 8.20 -7.89 -10.03
C ASN A 78 6.83 -7.64 -10.70
N LYS A 79 5.72 -7.91 -10.01
CA LYS A 79 4.38 -7.76 -10.58
C LYS A 79 4.11 -6.35 -11.10
N ASP A 80 4.58 -5.35 -10.38
CA ASP A 80 4.38 -3.93 -10.70
C ASP A 80 5.60 -3.28 -11.35
N ALA A 81 6.59 -4.09 -11.78
CA ALA A 81 7.78 -3.59 -12.47
C ALA A 81 7.42 -2.84 -13.76
N GLY A 82 7.99 -1.66 -13.98
CA GLY A 82 7.72 -0.78 -15.12
C GLY A 82 6.40 -0.02 -15.04
N LYS A 83 5.70 -0.07 -13.90
CA LYS A 83 4.45 0.69 -13.68
C LYS A 83 4.66 1.85 -12.73
N ASP A 84 3.84 2.88 -12.94
CA ASP A 84 3.76 4.05 -12.05
C ASP A 84 2.58 3.95 -11.07
N SER A 85 1.96 2.77 -10.98
CA SER A 85 0.90 2.45 -10.02
C SER A 85 1.43 1.74 -8.78
N LEU A 86 0.61 1.70 -7.72
CA LEU A 86 0.87 1.03 -6.46
C LEU A 86 -0.31 0.15 -6.11
N THR A 87 -0.04 -1.10 -5.71
CA THR A 87 -1.05 -2.02 -5.22
C THR A 87 -0.89 -2.23 -3.73
N ILE A 88 -1.96 -2.02 -2.97
CA ILE A 88 -2.02 -2.26 -1.52
C ILE A 88 -2.79 -3.56 -1.30
N TYR A 89 -2.21 -4.46 -0.51
CA TYR A 89 -2.83 -5.67 -0.01
C TYR A 89 -3.00 -5.56 1.49
N ILE A 90 -4.13 -6.05 2.00
CA ILE A 90 -4.41 -6.13 3.42
C ILE A 90 -4.62 -7.60 3.76
N ALA A 91 -3.87 -8.09 4.72
CA ALA A 91 -3.88 -9.49 5.15
C ALA A 91 -3.83 -9.59 6.67
N GLY A 92 -4.17 -10.73 7.20
CA GLY A 92 -4.07 -10.99 8.64
C GLY A 92 -5.34 -11.54 9.24
N ASN A 93 -5.61 -11.12 10.44
CA ASN A 93 -6.81 -11.47 11.22
C ASN A 93 -7.12 -10.33 12.21
N ASP A 94 -8.14 -10.53 13.04
CA ASP A 94 -8.60 -9.51 14.01
C ASP A 94 -7.57 -9.15 15.10
N ASP A 95 -6.51 -9.96 15.29
CA ASP A 95 -5.43 -9.64 16.24
C ASP A 95 -4.24 -8.93 15.59
N ARG A 96 -3.96 -9.25 14.32
CA ARG A 96 -2.77 -8.79 13.59
C ARG A 96 -3.10 -8.54 12.13
N ILE A 97 -2.79 -7.35 11.69
CA ILE A 97 -3.01 -6.90 10.31
C ILE A 97 -1.67 -6.57 9.67
N LEU A 98 -1.50 -7.01 8.43
CA LEU A 98 -0.40 -6.67 7.56
C LEU A 98 -0.93 -5.81 6.41
N VAL A 99 -0.35 -4.63 6.26
CA VAL A 99 -0.55 -3.81 5.06
C VAL A 99 0.69 -3.94 4.20
N LEU A 100 0.53 -4.43 2.99
CA LEU A 100 1.61 -4.63 2.04
C LEU A 100 1.41 -3.69 0.85
N ALA A 101 2.42 -2.89 0.53
CA ALA A 101 2.44 -2.06 -0.66
C ALA A 101 3.44 -2.65 -1.66
N SER A 102 2.97 -2.89 -2.89
CA SER A 102 3.77 -3.37 -4.01
C SER A 102 3.82 -2.31 -5.10
N PHE A 103 5.00 -1.97 -5.60
CA PHE A 103 5.21 -0.94 -6.62
C PHE A 103 6.60 -1.06 -7.26
N ASP A 104 6.80 -0.36 -8.37
CA ASP A 104 8.13 -0.21 -8.97
C ASP A 104 8.92 0.87 -8.23
N ASN A 105 10.12 0.54 -7.76
CA ASN A 105 11.00 1.47 -7.05
C ASN A 105 11.51 2.63 -7.91
N LEU A 106 11.55 2.49 -9.24
CA LEU A 106 11.96 3.52 -10.18
C LEU A 106 10.77 4.28 -10.79
N GLY A 107 9.65 3.59 -11.00
CA GLY A 107 8.38 4.17 -11.45
C GLY A 107 7.66 4.92 -10.31
N LYS A 108 6.66 4.28 -9.71
CA LYS A 108 5.88 4.88 -8.59
C LYS A 108 6.75 5.31 -7.41
N GLY A 109 7.87 4.62 -7.16
CA GLY A 109 8.80 4.96 -6.08
C GLY A 109 9.70 6.17 -6.35
N ALA A 110 9.80 6.66 -7.60
CA ALA A 110 10.69 7.75 -7.97
C ALA A 110 10.07 8.65 -9.07
N SER A 111 10.36 8.37 -10.36
CA SER A 111 9.97 9.24 -11.47
C SER A 111 8.45 9.36 -11.63
N GLY A 112 7.70 8.29 -11.49
CA GLY A 112 6.25 8.28 -11.58
C GLY A 112 5.60 9.16 -10.51
N ALA A 113 6.07 9.09 -9.26
CA ALA A 113 5.58 9.96 -8.20
C ALA A 113 5.92 11.45 -8.45
N ALA A 114 7.07 11.73 -9.02
CA ALA A 114 7.45 13.11 -9.37
C ALA A 114 6.52 13.69 -10.47
N ILE A 115 6.22 12.89 -11.50
CA ILE A 115 5.28 13.28 -12.56
C ILE A 115 3.86 13.48 -12.00
N GLU A 116 3.40 12.56 -11.14
CA GLU A 116 2.10 12.69 -10.46
C GLU A 116 2.00 14.01 -9.68
N CYS A 117 3.01 14.32 -8.86
CA CYS A 117 3.05 15.57 -8.10
C CYS A 117 3.05 16.79 -9.04
N MET A 118 3.83 16.76 -10.11
CA MET A 118 3.85 17.84 -11.10
C MET A 118 2.48 18.03 -11.77
N ASN A 119 1.82 16.93 -12.15
CA ASN A 119 0.48 16.99 -12.74
C ASN A 119 -0.51 17.67 -11.79
N ILE A 120 -0.52 17.26 -10.51
CA ILE A 120 -1.39 17.86 -9.50
C ILE A 120 -1.11 19.34 -9.33
N MET A 121 0.16 19.74 -9.26
CA MET A 121 0.56 21.15 -9.12
C MET A 121 0.14 22.01 -10.31
N LEU A 122 0.13 21.43 -11.51
CA LEU A 122 -0.24 22.12 -12.76
C LEU A 122 -1.74 22.04 -13.07
N GLY A 123 -2.53 21.32 -12.25
CA GLY A 123 -3.96 21.15 -12.45
C GLY A 123 -4.35 20.13 -13.53
N PHE A 124 -3.41 19.26 -13.92
CA PHE A 124 -3.69 18.12 -14.79
C PHE A 124 -4.24 16.92 -14.01
N PRO A 125 -4.93 15.96 -14.67
CA PRO A 125 -5.21 14.67 -14.06
C PRO A 125 -3.91 14.02 -13.56
N ALA A 126 -3.93 13.49 -12.34
CA ALA A 126 -2.72 12.97 -11.66
C ALA A 126 -1.97 11.91 -12.48
N GLU A 127 -2.72 11.10 -13.24
CA GLU A 127 -2.23 9.99 -14.07
C GLU A 127 -1.70 10.40 -15.44
N THR A 128 -1.71 11.67 -15.80
CA THR A 128 -1.29 12.11 -17.14
C THR A 128 0.16 11.71 -17.43
N GLY A 129 0.36 10.90 -18.48
CA GLY A 129 1.69 10.43 -18.90
C GLY A 129 2.30 9.32 -18.05
N LEU A 130 1.55 8.75 -17.08
CA LEU A 130 1.97 7.61 -16.28
C LEU A 130 1.58 6.28 -16.91
N VAL A 131 2.36 5.23 -16.64
CA VAL A 131 2.10 3.84 -17.01
C VAL A 131 1.43 3.13 -15.83
N LEU A 132 0.16 2.76 -15.91
CA LEU A 132 -0.64 2.21 -14.81
C LEU A 132 -0.92 0.71 -14.92
#